data_1e7e093db8196f8cfa1a3958533ffadd
#
_entry.id   1e7e093db8196f8cfa1a3958533ffadd
#
_cell.length_a   1.000
_cell.length_b   1.000
_cell.length_c   1.000
_cell.angle_alpha   90.00
_cell.angle_beta   90.00
_cell.angle_gamma   90.00
#
_symmetry.space_group_name_H-M   'P 1'
#
loop_
_entity.id
_entity.type
_entity.pdbx_description
1 polymer ?
#
loop_
_entity_poly.entity_id
_entity_poly.type
_entity_poly.pdbx_seq_one_letter_code
_entity_poly.pdbx_strand_id
1 'polypeptide(L)'
;MEKIFIFFVLFIYTYSLEPQPLNDLDIDISKFEVASKTNQIILVIPPEYNTTNATLYFYVKNDNKWVKHTETDAYIGRNGLGKLKEGDKKTPVGVYKFNRYFGINPNPGTELPYIQVNESHYWDGDSKSKNYNTLVNYDIYKDFNTFDSEHLIDYNPGYEYALNIDYNKEQTPYKGAGIFLHCFTNNTYTAGCVAIKNTTLEHLYTIINEDCHIIIDTKENMTRYYYNHSLLLYINIKMFMFIFFLLLL
;
A
#
# COMPACT_ATOMS: atom_id res chain seq x y z
N MET A 1 41.63 -21.92 -59.85
CA MET A 1 41.44 -21.97 -58.40
C MET A 1 40.94 -20.57 -57.96
N GLU A 2 39.66 -20.40 -57.95
CA GLU A 2 39.02 -19.10 -57.50
C GLU A 2 38.86 -19.17 -55.99
N LYS A 3 39.40 -18.17 -55.31
CA LYS A 3 39.19 -17.97 -53.85
C LYS A 3 37.93 -17.18 -53.63
N ILE A 4 36.91 -17.85 -53.08
CA ILE A 4 35.70 -17.22 -52.61
C ILE A 4 35.99 -16.52 -51.27
N PHE A 5 35.92 -15.18 -51.25
CA PHE A 5 35.95 -14.37 -50.02
C PHE A 5 34.53 -14.27 -49.48
N ILE A 6 34.26 -14.93 -48.33
CA ILE A 6 33.01 -14.79 -47.61
C ILE A 6 33.17 -13.57 -46.69
N PHE A 7 32.44 -12.50 -47.01
CA PHE A 7 32.30 -11.34 -46.11
C PHE A 7 31.21 -11.65 -45.04
N PHE A 8 31.64 -11.84 -43.79
CA PHE A 8 30.73 -11.80 -42.65
C PHE A 8 30.40 -10.35 -42.32
N VAL A 9 29.18 -9.89 -42.61
CA VAL A 9 28.66 -8.61 -42.14
C VAL A 9 28.10 -8.85 -40.75
N LEU A 10 28.81 -8.43 -39.70
CA LEU A 10 28.33 -8.38 -38.35
C LEU A 10 27.35 -7.19 -38.24
N PHE A 11 26.04 -7.45 -38.20
CA PHE A 11 25.06 -6.46 -37.79
C PHE A 11 25.14 -6.30 -36.27
N ILE A 12 25.85 -5.26 -35.81
CA ILE A 12 25.76 -4.81 -34.41
C ILE A 12 24.48 -4.01 -34.28
N TYR A 13 23.44 -4.64 -33.73
CA TYR A 13 22.29 -3.90 -33.24
C TYR A 13 22.72 -3.10 -32.01
N THR A 14 23.03 -1.82 -32.22
CA THR A 14 23.09 -0.86 -31.14
C THR A 14 21.65 -0.59 -30.68
N TYR A 15 21.23 -1.29 -29.64
CA TYR A 15 20.06 -0.84 -28.88
C TYR A 15 20.42 0.53 -28.29
N SER A 16 19.91 1.61 -28.86
CA SER A 16 19.85 2.89 -28.16
C SER A 16 18.88 2.66 -27.00
N LEU A 17 19.41 2.47 -25.81
CA LEU A 17 18.64 2.66 -24.58
C LEU A 17 18.27 4.14 -24.56
N GLU A 18 17.09 4.49 -25.07
CA GLU A 18 16.46 5.77 -24.77
C GLU A 18 16.48 5.89 -23.24
N PRO A 19 17.05 6.97 -22.68
CA PRO A 19 17.00 7.18 -21.25
C PRO A 19 15.52 7.22 -20.86
N GLN A 20 15.05 6.21 -20.13
CA GLN A 20 13.72 6.25 -19.53
C GLN A 20 13.67 7.51 -18.68
N PRO A 21 12.56 8.29 -18.72
CA PRO A 21 12.44 9.44 -17.85
C PRO A 21 12.74 8.98 -16.43
N LEU A 22 13.79 9.53 -15.85
CA LEU A 22 14.18 9.26 -14.47
C LEU A 22 12.93 9.53 -13.61
N ASN A 23 12.46 8.50 -12.98
CA ASN A 23 11.46 8.63 -11.93
C ASN A 23 12.12 9.54 -10.88
N ASP A 24 11.57 10.72 -10.60
CA ASP A 24 12.16 11.72 -9.67
C ASP A 24 12.50 11.12 -8.30
N LEU A 25 11.89 9.97 -7.98
CA LEU A 25 12.14 9.21 -6.76
C LEU A 25 13.38 8.31 -6.82
N ASP A 26 13.92 7.99 -7.98
CA ASP A 26 14.98 6.98 -8.14
C ASP A 26 14.61 5.61 -7.48
N ILE A 27 13.33 5.24 -7.56
CA ILE A 27 12.76 3.97 -7.06
C ILE A 27 12.25 3.17 -8.26
N ASP A 28 12.78 1.97 -8.44
CA ASP A 28 12.31 1.05 -9.49
C ASP A 28 11.12 0.23 -8.99
N ILE A 29 9.91 0.64 -9.38
CA ILE A 29 8.64 0.00 -8.97
C ILE A 29 8.59 -1.47 -9.37
N SER A 30 9.22 -1.86 -10.48
CA SER A 30 9.21 -3.24 -10.98
C SER A 30 9.96 -4.22 -10.07
N LYS A 31 10.84 -3.71 -9.21
CA LYS A 31 11.64 -4.52 -8.27
C LYS A 31 10.89 -4.89 -6.99
N PHE A 32 9.80 -4.22 -6.66
CA PHE A 32 9.01 -4.61 -5.49
C PHE A 32 8.50 -6.05 -5.63
N GLU A 33 8.56 -6.83 -4.57
CA GLU A 33 8.05 -8.21 -4.58
C GLU A 33 6.58 -8.28 -5.02
N VAL A 34 5.79 -7.30 -4.58
CA VAL A 34 4.36 -7.21 -4.92
C VAL A 34 4.10 -6.83 -6.38
N ALA A 35 5.08 -6.26 -7.11
CA ALA A 35 4.91 -5.86 -8.50
C ALA A 35 4.64 -7.03 -9.47
N SER A 36 4.90 -8.27 -9.02
CA SER A 36 4.51 -9.50 -9.75
C SER A 36 3.06 -9.93 -9.49
N LYS A 37 2.40 -9.37 -8.45
CA LYS A 37 1.08 -9.78 -7.94
C LYS A 37 -0.01 -8.74 -8.21
N THR A 38 0.36 -7.55 -8.66
CA THR A 38 -0.55 -6.43 -8.89
C THR A 38 -0.12 -5.60 -10.09
N ASN A 39 -1.05 -4.82 -10.61
CA ASN A 39 -0.79 -3.76 -11.59
C ASN A 39 -0.93 -2.34 -10.98
N GLN A 40 -1.12 -2.23 -9.66
CA GLN A 40 -1.31 -0.96 -8.96
C GLN A 40 -0.56 -0.92 -7.63
N ILE A 41 0.30 0.08 -7.46
CA ILE A 41 1.08 0.28 -6.23
C ILE A 41 0.98 1.75 -5.81
N ILE A 42 0.62 1.96 -4.54
CA ILE A 42 0.73 3.23 -3.86
C ILE A 42 2.00 3.21 -3.00
N LEU A 43 2.81 4.27 -3.08
CA LEU A 43 3.91 4.51 -2.16
C LEU A 43 3.56 5.72 -1.29
N VAL A 44 3.77 5.60 0.02
CA VAL A 44 3.69 6.73 0.97
C VAL A 44 5.07 6.94 1.56
N ILE A 45 5.69 8.06 1.21
CA ILE A 45 7.10 8.33 1.49
C ILE A 45 7.22 9.63 2.29
N PRO A 46 7.39 9.57 3.61
CA PRO A 46 7.83 10.71 4.38
C PRO A 46 9.32 10.99 4.15
N PRO A 47 9.78 12.25 4.26
CA PRO A 47 11.20 12.61 4.13
C PRO A 47 12.05 11.98 5.25
N GLU A 48 11.47 11.84 6.44
CA GLU A 48 12.13 11.26 7.62
C GLU A 48 11.15 10.42 8.44
N TYR A 49 11.69 9.57 9.31
CA TYR A 49 10.90 8.63 10.12
C TYR A 49 9.96 9.32 11.12
N ASN A 50 10.37 10.47 11.68
CA ASN A 50 9.67 11.20 12.74
C ASN A 50 8.98 12.49 12.23
N THR A 51 8.47 12.49 11.01
CA THR A 51 7.72 13.62 10.43
C THR A 51 6.24 13.28 10.29
N THR A 52 5.39 14.30 10.15
CA THR A 52 3.97 14.15 9.87
C THR A 52 3.63 14.30 8.40
N ASN A 53 4.53 14.93 7.62
CA ASN A 53 4.37 15.11 6.18
C ASN A 53 4.88 13.89 5.43
N ALA A 54 4.23 13.56 4.33
CA ALA A 54 4.66 12.55 3.38
C ALA A 54 4.22 12.96 1.97
N THR A 55 4.73 12.27 0.97
CA THR A 55 4.19 12.32 -0.39
C THR A 55 3.62 10.94 -0.72
N LEU A 56 2.42 10.94 -1.29
CA LEU A 56 1.80 9.73 -1.84
C LEU A 56 2.02 9.72 -3.35
N TYR A 57 2.50 8.60 -3.85
CA TYR A 57 2.66 8.31 -5.27
C TYR A 57 1.81 7.11 -5.63
N PHE A 58 1.03 7.21 -6.70
CA PHE A 58 0.27 6.08 -7.23
C PHE A 58 0.80 5.70 -8.61
N TYR A 59 1.17 4.45 -8.74
CA TYR A 59 1.69 3.84 -9.97
C TYR A 59 0.73 2.80 -10.52
N VAL A 60 0.55 2.82 -11.84
CA VAL A 60 -0.24 1.85 -12.59
C VAL A 60 0.66 1.18 -13.63
N LYS A 61 0.51 -0.12 -13.79
CA LYS A 61 1.25 -0.90 -14.79
C LYS A 61 0.44 -0.98 -16.08
N ASN A 62 0.94 -0.32 -17.13
CA ASN A 62 0.37 -0.33 -18.47
C ASN A 62 1.39 -0.97 -19.42
N ASP A 63 0.98 -1.94 -20.23
CA ASP A 63 1.84 -2.63 -21.21
C ASP A 63 3.20 -3.07 -20.62
N ASN A 64 3.17 -3.67 -19.42
CA ASN A 64 4.34 -4.08 -18.64
C ASN A 64 5.27 -2.96 -18.18
N LYS A 65 4.87 -1.70 -18.29
CA LYS A 65 5.61 -0.54 -17.78
C LYS A 65 4.87 0.09 -16.61
N TRP A 66 5.59 0.42 -15.56
CA TRP A 66 5.05 1.18 -14.43
C TRP A 66 5.07 2.68 -14.76
N VAL A 67 3.90 3.31 -14.67
CA VAL A 67 3.70 4.74 -14.95
C VAL A 67 3.18 5.41 -13.69
N LYS A 68 3.80 6.52 -13.29
CA LYS A 68 3.29 7.36 -12.21
C LYS A 68 1.99 8.03 -12.67
N HIS A 69 0.89 7.71 -12.01
CA HIS A 69 -0.43 8.25 -12.31
C HIS A 69 -0.74 9.48 -11.45
N THR A 70 -0.38 9.44 -10.16
CA THR A 70 -0.71 10.50 -9.20
C THR A 70 0.47 10.73 -8.27
N GLU A 71 0.69 12.00 -7.93
CA GLU A 71 1.58 12.46 -6.88
C GLU A 71 0.85 13.53 -6.09
N THR A 72 0.80 13.41 -4.77
CA THR A 72 0.09 14.35 -3.90
C THR A 72 0.71 14.40 -2.51
N ASP A 73 0.57 15.55 -1.85
CA ASP A 73 0.89 15.68 -0.44
C ASP A 73 0.04 14.72 0.40
N ALA A 74 0.64 14.22 1.47
CA ALA A 74 -0.02 13.37 2.45
C ALA A 74 0.38 13.75 3.88
N TYR A 75 -0.51 13.49 4.83
CA TYR A 75 -0.20 13.53 6.25
C TYR A 75 -0.26 12.12 6.84
N ILE A 76 0.66 11.86 7.76
CA ILE A 76 0.76 10.59 8.48
C ILE A 76 0.64 10.80 9.99
N GLY A 77 0.86 9.75 10.76
CA GLY A 77 0.75 9.78 12.22
C GLY A 77 1.53 10.91 12.87
N ARG A 78 0.95 11.55 13.90
CA ARG A 78 1.56 12.65 14.65
C ARG A 78 2.98 12.35 15.15
N ASN A 79 3.26 11.07 15.44
CA ASN A 79 4.55 10.59 15.91
C ASN A 79 5.35 9.87 14.79
N GLY A 80 5.04 10.16 13.52
CA GLY A 80 5.73 9.60 12.35
C GLY A 80 5.39 8.14 12.08
N LEU A 81 6.38 7.38 11.64
CA LEU A 81 6.27 5.97 11.26
C LEU A 81 6.54 4.99 12.41
N GLY A 82 6.26 3.70 12.17
CA GLY A 82 6.64 2.60 13.05
C GLY A 82 5.61 2.29 14.13
N LYS A 83 4.32 2.20 13.75
CA LYS A 83 3.23 1.78 14.64
C LYS A 83 3.48 0.40 15.20
N LEU A 84 3.33 0.26 16.53
CA LEU A 84 3.49 -1.00 17.26
C LEU A 84 2.29 -1.33 18.15
N LYS A 85 1.55 -0.30 18.60
CA LYS A 85 0.45 -0.48 19.56
C LYS A 85 -0.64 0.58 19.40
N GLU A 86 -1.76 0.32 20.03
CA GLU A 86 -2.86 1.27 20.19
C GLU A 86 -2.37 2.60 20.77
N GLY A 87 -2.92 3.72 20.28
CA GLY A 87 -2.66 5.05 20.83
C GLY A 87 -1.25 5.62 20.65
N ASP A 88 -0.32 4.91 19.97
CA ASP A 88 1.05 5.40 19.74
C ASP A 88 1.14 6.55 18.73
N LYS A 89 0.04 6.83 18.00
CA LYS A 89 -0.09 7.90 16.99
C LYS A 89 0.94 7.80 15.87
N LYS A 90 1.36 6.59 15.54
CA LYS A 90 2.30 6.27 14.46
C LYS A 90 1.60 5.59 13.30
N THR A 91 2.07 5.85 12.09
CA THR A 91 1.65 5.13 10.89
C THR A 91 2.47 3.85 10.74
N PRO A 92 1.85 2.71 10.40
CA PRO A 92 2.59 1.46 10.25
C PRO A 92 3.53 1.51 9.04
N VAL A 93 4.65 0.80 9.17
CA VAL A 93 5.63 0.58 8.11
C VAL A 93 5.40 -0.80 7.52
N GLY A 94 5.38 -0.92 6.20
CA GLY A 94 5.20 -2.23 5.55
C GLY A 94 4.50 -2.15 4.21
N VAL A 95 4.09 -3.33 3.75
CA VAL A 95 3.31 -3.55 2.53
C VAL A 95 1.94 -4.07 2.93
N TYR A 96 0.89 -3.41 2.46
CA TYR A 96 -0.49 -3.69 2.83
C TYR A 96 -1.38 -3.72 1.61
N LYS A 97 -2.58 -4.30 1.75
CA LYS A 97 -3.71 -4.18 0.83
C LYS A 97 -4.78 -3.27 1.42
N PHE A 98 -5.81 -3.02 0.63
CA PHE A 98 -7.06 -2.45 1.12
C PHE A 98 -8.10 -3.57 1.22
N ASN A 99 -8.91 -3.57 2.29
CA ASN A 99 -9.91 -4.62 2.51
C ASN A 99 -11.32 -4.11 2.84
N ARG A 100 -11.49 -2.79 3.00
CA ARG A 100 -12.79 -2.13 3.13
C ARG A 100 -12.73 -0.76 2.47
N TYR A 101 -13.82 -0.41 1.84
CA TYR A 101 -14.01 0.79 1.03
C TYR A 101 -15.27 1.47 1.52
N PHE A 102 -15.16 2.65 2.11
CA PHE A 102 -16.30 3.32 2.70
C PHE A 102 -16.19 4.84 2.64
N GLY A 103 -17.28 5.54 2.96
CA GLY A 103 -17.28 6.97 3.11
C GLY A 103 -18.65 7.51 3.48
N ILE A 104 -18.67 8.76 3.94
CA ILE A 104 -19.90 9.52 4.24
C ILE A 104 -20.59 9.90 2.92
N ASN A 105 -19.80 10.25 1.91
CA ASN A 105 -20.30 10.61 0.59
C ASN A 105 -20.83 9.38 -0.17
N PRO A 106 -21.70 9.58 -1.17
CA PRO A 106 -22.11 8.51 -2.08
C PRO A 106 -20.92 7.88 -2.81
N ASN A 107 -21.12 6.66 -3.33
CA ASN A 107 -20.12 5.97 -4.16
C ASN A 107 -19.65 6.89 -5.30
N PRO A 108 -18.35 7.19 -5.41
CA PRO A 108 -17.79 8.11 -6.41
C PRO A 108 -17.68 7.49 -7.81
N GLY A 109 -18.28 6.33 -8.04
CA GLY A 109 -18.20 5.59 -9.30
C GLY A 109 -17.21 4.43 -9.28
N THR A 110 -16.82 3.96 -8.09
CA THR A 110 -15.98 2.77 -7.96
C THR A 110 -16.76 1.48 -8.15
N GLU A 111 -16.11 0.47 -8.75
CA GLU A 111 -16.62 -0.91 -8.82
C GLU A 111 -16.30 -1.72 -7.55
N LEU A 112 -15.48 -1.18 -6.65
CA LEU A 112 -15.16 -1.81 -5.36
C LEU A 112 -16.39 -1.90 -4.46
N PRO A 113 -16.45 -2.85 -3.52
CA PRO A 113 -17.59 -3.02 -2.61
C PRO A 113 -17.66 -1.86 -1.61
N TYR A 114 -18.09 -0.71 -2.09
CA TYR A 114 -18.18 0.54 -1.33
C TYR A 114 -19.36 0.56 -0.37
N ILE A 115 -19.14 0.97 0.86
CA ILE A 115 -20.15 1.15 1.88
C ILE A 115 -20.33 2.64 2.15
N GLN A 116 -21.48 3.21 1.76
CA GLN A 116 -21.85 4.52 2.25
C GLN A 116 -22.25 4.41 3.72
N VAL A 117 -21.48 5.06 4.61
CA VAL A 117 -21.73 4.97 6.06
C VAL A 117 -22.90 5.85 6.47
N ASN A 118 -23.55 5.43 7.55
CA ASN A 118 -24.62 6.14 8.22
C ASN A 118 -24.45 6.04 9.74
N GLU A 119 -25.42 6.51 10.51
CA GLU A 119 -25.41 6.55 11.98
C GLU A 119 -25.23 5.19 12.66
N SER A 120 -25.44 4.08 11.95
CA SER A 120 -25.26 2.72 12.52
C SER A 120 -23.83 2.18 12.32
N HIS A 121 -22.96 2.86 11.55
CA HIS A 121 -21.66 2.32 11.19
C HIS A 121 -20.55 2.80 12.13
N TYR A 122 -19.81 1.81 12.66
CA TYR A 122 -18.64 2.02 13.52
C TYR A 122 -17.46 1.23 12.99
N TRP A 123 -16.26 1.74 13.27
CA TRP A 123 -15.05 0.92 13.25
C TRP A 123 -14.79 0.45 14.67
N ASP A 124 -14.90 -0.86 14.91
CA ASP A 124 -14.76 -1.43 16.24
C ASP A 124 -13.31 -1.34 16.72
N GLY A 125 -13.06 -0.44 17.67
CA GLY A 125 -11.78 -0.21 18.34
C GLY A 125 -11.67 -0.88 19.70
N ASP A 126 -12.72 -1.57 20.16
CA ASP A 126 -12.70 -2.30 21.43
C ASP A 126 -11.83 -3.55 21.34
N SER A 127 -10.65 -3.49 21.93
CA SER A 127 -9.68 -4.60 21.93
C SER A 127 -10.17 -5.88 22.61
N LYS A 128 -11.32 -5.84 23.29
CA LYS A 128 -11.97 -7.02 23.88
C LYS A 128 -13.07 -7.59 23.01
N SER A 129 -13.49 -6.85 21.99
CA SER A 129 -14.50 -7.30 21.04
C SER A 129 -13.94 -8.38 20.10
N LYS A 130 -14.80 -9.34 19.75
CA LYS A 130 -14.48 -10.35 18.72
C LYS A 130 -14.41 -9.74 17.29
N ASN A 131 -14.93 -8.52 17.12
CA ASN A 131 -14.89 -7.79 15.85
C ASN A 131 -13.88 -6.64 15.88
N TYR A 132 -12.96 -6.62 16.87
CA TYR A 132 -11.91 -5.62 16.96
C TYR A 132 -11.23 -5.39 15.59
N ASN A 133 -11.01 -4.13 15.24
CA ASN A 133 -10.42 -3.70 13.97
C ASN A 133 -11.24 -4.10 12.73
N THR A 134 -12.57 -4.05 12.83
CA THR A 134 -13.46 -4.22 11.66
C THR A 134 -14.56 -3.17 11.62
N LEU A 135 -15.13 -2.99 10.42
CA LEU A 135 -16.34 -2.20 10.24
C LEU A 135 -17.55 -3.02 10.72
N VAL A 136 -18.34 -2.45 11.60
CA VAL A 136 -19.55 -3.06 12.16
C VAL A 136 -20.76 -2.15 11.96
N ASN A 137 -21.93 -2.76 11.88
CA ASN A 137 -23.22 -2.06 11.91
C ASN A 137 -23.87 -2.29 13.28
N TYR A 138 -24.08 -1.20 14.03
CA TYR A 138 -24.62 -1.24 15.39
C TYR A 138 -26.05 -1.80 15.47
N ASP A 139 -26.85 -1.69 14.41
CA ASP A 139 -28.19 -2.27 14.38
C ASP A 139 -28.16 -3.81 14.38
N ILE A 140 -27.07 -4.38 13.88
CA ILE A 140 -26.87 -5.84 13.74
C ILE A 140 -26.03 -6.39 14.89
N TYR A 141 -24.95 -5.68 15.27
CA TYR A 141 -23.99 -6.12 16.27
C TYR A 141 -23.75 -5.04 17.32
N LYS A 142 -24.08 -5.32 18.58
CA LYS A 142 -24.05 -4.36 19.70
C LYS A 142 -23.04 -4.71 20.80
N ASP A 143 -22.34 -5.84 20.65
CA ASP A 143 -21.43 -6.38 21.68
C ASP A 143 -20.01 -5.84 21.52
N PHE A 144 -19.86 -4.51 21.62
CA PHE A 144 -18.60 -3.79 21.63
C PHE A 144 -18.74 -2.44 22.34
N ASN A 145 -17.64 -1.88 22.82
CA ASN A 145 -17.63 -0.58 23.47
C ASN A 145 -17.57 0.56 22.43
N THR A 146 -18.66 1.29 22.27
CA THR A 146 -18.75 2.43 21.34
C THR A 146 -17.83 3.58 21.72
N PHE A 147 -17.42 3.75 22.99
CA PHE A 147 -16.45 4.77 23.41
C PHE A 147 -15.01 4.47 22.96
N ASP A 148 -14.68 3.19 22.77
CA ASP A 148 -13.38 2.74 22.27
C ASP A 148 -13.38 2.58 20.73
N SER A 149 -14.51 2.89 20.07
CA SER A 149 -14.75 2.67 18.64
C SER A 149 -14.98 3.99 17.93
N GLU A 150 -14.72 4.04 16.63
CA GLU A 150 -14.98 5.23 15.82
C GLU A 150 -16.39 5.18 15.23
N HIS A 151 -17.26 6.13 15.60
CA HIS A 151 -18.54 6.37 14.94
C HIS A 151 -18.27 7.07 13.61
N LEU A 152 -18.28 6.32 12.51
CA LEU A 152 -17.66 6.75 11.24
C LEU A 152 -18.28 8.02 10.66
N ILE A 153 -19.58 8.24 10.88
CA ILE A 153 -20.31 9.42 10.37
C ILE A 153 -19.84 10.74 11.01
N ASP A 154 -19.23 10.68 12.22
CA ASP A 154 -18.81 11.88 12.97
C ASP A 154 -17.47 12.44 12.45
N TYR A 155 -16.77 11.73 11.57
CA TYR A 155 -15.43 12.12 11.10
C TYR A 155 -15.45 12.92 9.79
N ASN A 156 -16.46 13.74 9.56
CA ASN A 156 -16.48 14.65 8.42
C ASN A 156 -15.50 15.83 8.64
N PRO A 157 -14.67 16.26 7.65
CA PRO A 157 -14.54 15.75 6.28
C PRO A 157 -13.59 14.56 6.13
N GLY A 158 -12.94 14.11 7.19
CA GLY A 158 -11.90 13.07 7.13
C GLY A 158 -12.36 11.79 6.43
N TYR A 159 -13.58 11.34 6.73
CA TYR A 159 -14.14 10.12 6.16
C TYR A 159 -15.21 10.37 5.08
N GLU A 160 -15.13 11.53 4.36
CA GLU A 160 -15.87 11.69 3.12
C GLU A 160 -15.64 10.50 2.19
N TYR A 161 -14.38 10.04 2.12
CA TYR A 161 -13.93 8.80 1.49
C TYR A 161 -12.81 8.18 2.32
N ALA A 162 -12.81 6.85 2.48
CA ALA A 162 -11.78 6.13 3.23
C ALA A 162 -11.61 4.70 2.75
N LEU A 163 -10.35 4.25 2.67
CA LEU A 163 -9.96 2.86 2.39
C LEU A 163 -9.23 2.29 3.61
N ASN A 164 -9.68 1.17 4.13
CA ASN A 164 -8.95 0.53 5.22
C ASN A 164 -7.68 -0.13 4.70
N ILE A 165 -6.54 0.30 5.24
CA ILE A 165 -5.24 -0.36 5.10
C ILE A 165 -5.26 -1.57 6.03
N ASP A 166 -4.98 -2.77 5.52
CA ASP A 166 -5.16 -4.05 6.24
C ASP A 166 -4.11 -4.33 7.34
N TYR A 167 -3.63 -3.24 7.97
CA TYR A 167 -2.81 -3.33 9.17
C TYR A 167 -3.56 -4.06 10.29
N ASN A 168 -2.87 -4.96 10.99
CA ASN A 168 -3.47 -5.78 12.07
C ASN A 168 -4.72 -6.56 11.63
N LYS A 169 -4.71 -7.09 10.42
CA LYS A 169 -5.83 -7.90 9.88
C LYS A 169 -6.14 -9.16 10.70
N GLU A 170 -5.17 -9.63 11.48
CA GLU A 170 -5.33 -10.74 12.43
C GLU A 170 -6.08 -10.32 13.71
N GLN A 171 -6.47 -9.03 13.83
CA GLN A 171 -7.23 -8.52 14.98
C GLN A 171 -6.53 -8.73 16.33
N THR A 172 -5.20 -8.69 16.34
CA THR A 172 -4.43 -8.82 17.58
C THR A 172 -4.79 -7.68 18.53
N PRO A 173 -5.34 -7.94 19.72
CA PRO A 173 -5.72 -6.93 20.69
C PRO A 173 -4.57 -5.95 21.02
N TYR A 174 -4.89 -4.66 21.19
CA TYR A 174 -3.97 -3.58 21.53
C TYR A 174 -2.85 -3.29 20.51
N LYS A 175 -2.81 -3.98 19.40
CA LYS A 175 -1.83 -3.72 18.33
C LYS A 175 -2.16 -2.46 17.53
N GLY A 176 -3.41 -2.04 17.54
CA GLY A 176 -3.95 -0.87 16.85
C GLY A 176 -5.03 -1.25 15.86
N ALA A 177 -6.05 -0.39 15.76
CA ALA A 177 -7.20 -0.49 14.88
C ALA A 177 -7.36 0.76 14.03
N GLY A 178 -8.19 0.70 12.99
CA GLY A 178 -8.64 1.89 12.25
C GLY A 178 -7.50 2.61 11.52
N ILE A 179 -6.70 1.91 10.73
CA ILE A 179 -5.66 2.53 9.89
C ILE A 179 -6.19 2.67 8.47
N PHE A 180 -6.43 3.92 8.07
CA PHE A 180 -7.08 4.25 6.79
C PHE A 180 -6.20 5.11 5.89
N LEU A 181 -6.43 5.03 4.60
CA LEU A 181 -6.17 6.10 3.65
C LEU A 181 -7.48 6.91 3.55
N HIS A 182 -7.47 8.19 3.96
CA HIS A 182 -8.68 9.01 4.09
C HIS A 182 -8.47 10.46 3.65
N CYS A 183 -9.51 11.27 3.68
CA CYS A 183 -9.46 12.68 3.27
C CYS A 183 -8.75 13.57 4.30
N PHE A 184 -8.14 14.67 3.83
CA PHE A 184 -7.61 15.71 4.72
C PHE A 184 -8.67 16.22 5.69
N THR A 185 -8.21 16.59 6.87
CA THR A 185 -8.95 17.37 7.86
C THR A 185 -8.26 18.72 8.05
N ASN A 186 -8.66 19.47 9.07
CA ASN A 186 -7.96 20.72 9.45
C ASN A 186 -6.59 20.47 10.13
N ASN A 187 -6.25 19.20 10.43
CA ASN A 187 -4.98 18.84 11.04
C ASN A 187 -3.94 18.50 9.98
N THR A 188 -2.68 18.82 10.26
CA THR A 188 -1.51 18.45 9.45
C THR A 188 -0.85 17.13 9.93
N TYR A 189 -1.62 16.28 10.58
CA TYR A 189 -1.22 14.96 11.08
C TYR A 189 -2.45 14.08 11.32
N THR A 190 -2.23 12.78 11.46
CA THR A 190 -3.27 11.80 11.81
C THR A 190 -2.97 11.11 13.15
N ALA A 191 -3.85 10.22 13.58
CA ALA A 191 -3.62 9.34 14.72
C ALA A 191 -2.86 8.03 14.34
N GLY A 192 -2.47 7.90 13.06
CA GLY A 192 -1.79 6.72 12.50
C GLY A 192 -2.18 6.41 11.05
N CYS A 193 -3.25 6.98 10.57
CA CYS A 193 -3.73 6.88 9.20
C CYS A 193 -2.80 7.60 8.21
N VAL A 194 -3.12 7.47 6.94
CA VAL A 194 -2.60 8.30 5.84
C VAL A 194 -3.73 9.19 5.36
N ALA A 195 -3.54 10.50 5.34
CA ALA A 195 -4.54 11.44 4.82
C ALA A 195 -4.03 12.11 3.55
N ILE A 196 -4.91 12.31 2.57
CA ILE A 196 -4.64 13.03 1.32
C ILE A 196 -5.80 13.97 0.98
N LYS A 197 -5.61 14.80 -0.04
CA LYS A 197 -6.66 15.71 -0.51
C LYS A 197 -7.91 14.92 -0.96
N ASN A 198 -9.11 15.33 -0.51
CA ASN A 198 -10.37 14.63 -0.80
C ASN A 198 -10.66 14.47 -2.31
N THR A 199 -10.46 15.52 -3.13
CA THR A 199 -10.64 15.39 -4.58
C THR A 199 -9.68 14.40 -5.24
N THR A 200 -8.47 14.23 -4.67
CA THR A 200 -7.52 13.21 -5.13
C THR A 200 -7.99 11.82 -4.72
N LEU A 201 -8.44 11.63 -3.48
CA LEU A 201 -8.92 10.34 -3.00
C LEU A 201 -10.20 9.90 -3.74
N GLU A 202 -11.14 10.83 -3.97
CA GLU A 202 -12.32 10.61 -4.80
C GLU A 202 -11.95 10.10 -6.20
N HIS A 203 -10.96 10.77 -6.84
CA HIS A 203 -10.47 10.33 -8.14
C HIS A 203 -9.79 8.96 -8.08
N LEU A 204 -8.96 8.68 -7.05
CA LEU A 204 -8.33 7.38 -6.88
C LEU A 204 -9.34 6.25 -6.76
N TYR A 205 -10.49 6.48 -6.13
CA TYR A 205 -11.57 5.50 -6.04
C TYR A 205 -12.09 5.02 -7.40
N THR A 206 -12.05 5.88 -8.44
CA THR A 206 -12.53 5.51 -9.79
C THR A 206 -11.54 4.62 -10.55
N ILE A 207 -10.31 4.44 -10.04
CA ILE A 207 -9.24 3.71 -10.72
C ILE A 207 -8.61 2.59 -9.89
N ILE A 208 -8.65 2.67 -8.57
CA ILE A 208 -8.10 1.61 -7.69
C ILE A 208 -8.91 0.32 -7.86
N ASN A 209 -8.20 -0.81 -7.94
CA ASN A 209 -8.79 -2.15 -7.92
C ASN A 209 -8.44 -2.91 -6.62
N GLU A 210 -9.06 -4.08 -6.41
CA GLU A 210 -8.89 -4.92 -5.21
C GLU A 210 -7.45 -5.42 -4.99
N ASP A 211 -6.63 -5.45 -6.04
CA ASP A 211 -5.24 -5.91 -5.97
C ASP A 211 -4.25 -4.79 -5.69
N CYS A 212 -4.71 -3.54 -5.57
CA CYS A 212 -3.84 -2.41 -5.24
C CYS A 212 -3.12 -2.64 -3.90
N HIS A 213 -1.80 -2.44 -3.90
CA HIS A 213 -0.98 -2.48 -2.70
C HIS A 213 -0.53 -1.09 -2.30
N ILE A 214 -0.39 -0.86 -1.01
CA ILE A 214 0.21 0.35 -0.44
C ILE A 214 1.48 -0.03 0.33
N ILE A 215 2.58 0.68 0.04
CA ILE A 215 3.88 0.52 0.70
C ILE A 215 4.16 1.82 1.44
N ILE A 216 4.43 1.73 2.73
CA ILE A 216 4.65 2.87 3.61
C ILE A 216 6.02 2.74 4.26
N ASP A 217 6.95 3.62 3.90
CA ASP A 217 8.29 3.72 4.50
C ASP A 217 9.03 4.97 4.03
N THR A 218 10.20 5.25 4.62
CA THR A 218 11.13 6.26 4.08
C THR A 218 11.79 5.77 2.79
N LYS A 219 12.24 6.71 1.95
CA LYS A 219 12.87 6.40 0.66
C LYS A 219 14.05 5.42 0.81
N GLU A 220 14.90 5.64 1.82
CA GLU A 220 16.08 4.81 2.08
C GLU A 220 15.74 3.35 2.36
N ASN A 221 14.58 3.13 2.96
CA ASN A 221 14.12 1.81 3.37
C ASN A 221 13.31 1.07 2.30
N MET A 222 12.86 1.74 1.23
CA MET A 222 12.01 1.13 0.20
C MET A 222 12.63 -0.11 -0.45
N THR A 223 13.96 -0.17 -0.57
CA THR A 223 14.65 -1.32 -1.17
C THR A 223 14.50 -2.62 -0.39
N ARG A 224 14.10 -2.58 0.90
CA ARG A 224 13.83 -3.79 1.70
C ARG A 224 12.64 -4.61 1.17
N TYR A 225 11.76 -3.98 0.41
CA TYR A 225 10.58 -4.61 -0.19
C TYR A 225 10.84 -5.13 -1.61
N TYR A 226 12.06 -5.01 -2.10
CA TYR A 226 12.44 -5.54 -3.39
C TYR A 226 12.57 -7.05 -3.36
N TYR A 227 12.23 -7.68 -4.47
CA TYR A 227 12.43 -9.11 -4.64
C TYR A 227 13.90 -9.49 -4.47
N ASN A 228 14.19 -10.36 -3.53
CA ASN A 228 15.56 -10.76 -3.22
C ASN A 228 15.96 -12.01 -4.03
N HIS A 229 16.45 -11.80 -5.25
CA HIS A 229 16.94 -12.88 -6.10
C HIS A 229 18.06 -13.72 -5.47
N SER A 230 18.89 -13.14 -4.60
CA SER A 230 19.99 -13.86 -3.96
C SER A 230 19.51 -14.89 -2.95
N LEU A 231 18.43 -14.59 -2.22
CA LEU A 231 17.80 -15.51 -1.28
C LEU A 231 17.17 -16.71 -2.02
N LEU A 232 16.51 -16.46 -3.15
CA LEU A 232 15.89 -17.51 -3.95
C LEU A 232 16.95 -18.42 -4.57
N LEU A 233 18.04 -17.87 -5.07
CA LEU A 233 19.17 -18.63 -5.60
C LEU A 233 19.80 -19.50 -4.51
N TYR A 234 19.99 -18.96 -3.31
CA TYR A 234 20.52 -19.69 -2.15
C TYR A 234 19.59 -20.84 -1.72
N ILE A 235 18.28 -20.63 -1.66
CA ILE A 235 17.28 -21.66 -1.34
C ILE A 235 17.29 -22.75 -2.43
N ASN A 236 17.31 -22.37 -3.70
CA ASN A 236 17.34 -23.31 -4.82
C ASN A 236 18.64 -24.16 -4.83
N ILE A 237 19.79 -23.55 -4.54
CA ILE A 237 21.07 -24.27 -4.42
C ILE A 237 21.02 -25.24 -3.24
N LYS A 238 20.53 -24.83 -2.07
CA LYS A 238 20.39 -25.72 -0.91
C LYS A 238 19.43 -26.88 -1.18
N MET A 239 18.30 -26.61 -1.83
CA MET A 239 17.33 -27.64 -2.19
C MET A 239 17.91 -28.61 -3.22
N PHE A 240 18.65 -28.11 -4.22
CA PHE A 240 19.35 -28.95 -5.19
C PHE A 240 20.42 -29.82 -4.53
N MET A 241 21.23 -29.26 -3.64
CA MET A 241 22.23 -29.98 -2.86
C MET A 241 21.61 -31.06 -1.97
N PHE A 242 20.48 -30.77 -1.34
CA PHE A 242 19.74 -31.73 -0.52
C PHE A 242 19.18 -32.88 -1.34
N ILE A 243 18.57 -32.60 -2.50
CA ILE A 243 18.07 -33.64 -3.43
C ILE A 243 19.22 -34.49 -3.96
N PHE A 244 20.34 -33.85 -4.34
CA PHE A 244 21.53 -34.56 -4.83
C PHE A 244 22.12 -35.50 -3.75
N PHE A 245 22.12 -35.05 -2.49
CA PHE A 245 22.57 -35.89 -1.35
C PHE A 245 21.66 -37.08 -1.10
N LEU A 246 20.32 -36.90 -1.24
CA LEU A 246 19.35 -38.01 -1.13
C LEU A 246 19.43 -39.03 -2.27
N LEU A 247 19.95 -38.66 -3.44
CA LEU A 247 20.13 -39.56 -4.56
C LEU A 247 21.45 -40.35 -4.49
N LEU A 248 22.36 -39.97 -3.57
CA LEU A 248 23.63 -40.66 -3.32
C LEU A 248 23.59 -41.62 -2.13
N LEU A 249 22.47 -41.66 -1.39
CA LEU A 249 22.18 -42.63 -0.33
C LEU A 249 21.30 -43.78 -0.84
#